data_6c81f58345d4ebd3b3c710c4e1fb9b3a
#
_entry.id   6c81f58345d4ebd3b3c710c4e1fb9b3a
#
_cell.length_a   1.000
_cell.length_b   1.000
_cell.length_c   1.000
_cell.angle_alpha   90.00
_cell.angle_beta   90.00
_cell.angle_gamma   90.00
#
_symmetry.space_group_name_H-M   'P 1'
#
loop_
_entity.id
_entity.type
_entity.pdbx_description
1 polymer ?
#
loop_
_entity_poly.entity_id
_entity_poly.type
_entity_poly.pdbx_seq_one_letter_code
_entity_poly.pdbx_strand_id
1 'polypeptide(L)'
;MMKFVLFLFAISRVAAFNLPSTKMSAVDTNTFSRRDLLKTSGFTALVVGVNTVLPTIASAEVEVPPQVTEYAFPTDWGLEFKYEQDAAKVREHMIIATGLGKGAVKMEDYGKNMKKEMIDFVSYYRRFPKVAGKPSFSTLYTSINVLAGHYTSYGYKYPLPEKRRKRLYQEYSEIDKSLKRNR
;
A
#
# COMPACT_ATOMS: atom_id res chain seq x y z
N MET A 1 -54.83 11.18 -30.93
CA MET A 1 -53.94 10.76 -32.01
C MET A 1 -52.55 10.58 -31.45
N MET A 2 -52.17 9.35 -31.09
CA MET A 2 -50.84 8.97 -30.58
C MET A 2 -49.98 8.57 -31.77
N LYS A 3 -48.86 9.28 -31.92
CA LYS A 3 -47.82 8.88 -32.90
C LYS A 3 -46.76 8.03 -32.22
N PHE A 4 -46.75 6.73 -32.53
CA PHE A 4 -45.72 5.78 -32.17
C PHE A 4 -44.47 6.07 -33.06
N VAL A 5 -43.34 6.41 -32.45
CA VAL A 5 -42.04 6.46 -33.11
C VAL A 5 -41.33 5.15 -32.85
N LEU A 6 -41.20 4.37 -33.93
CA LEU A 6 -40.45 3.11 -33.95
C LEU A 6 -38.95 3.41 -34.05
N PHE A 7 -38.17 3.11 -33.01
CA PHE A 7 -36.69 3.19 -33.09
C PHE A 7 -36.15 1.86 -33.59
N LEU A 8 -35.65 1.89 -34.81
CA LEU A 8 -34.92 0.76 -35.40
C LEU A 8 -33.54 0.69 -34.79
N PHE A 9 -33.23 -0.39 -34.03
CA PHE A 9 -31.87 -0.73 -33.60
C PHE A 9 -31.09 -1.34 -34.78
N ALA A 10 -30.13 -0.61 -35.33
CA ALA A 10 -29.13 -1.15 -36.26
C ALA A 10 -28.11 -1.98 -35.48
N ILE A 11 -28.10 -3.29 -35.73
CA ILE A 11 -27.10 -4.22 -35.20
C ILE A 11 -25.82 -4.08 -36.02
N SER A 12 -24.80 -3.38 -35.49
CA SER A 12 -23.46 -3.34 -36.05
C SER A 12 -22.77 -4.68 -35.86
N ARG A 13 -22.45 -5.33 -36.99
CA ARG A 13 -21.62 -6.55 -37.02
C ARG A 13 -20.21 -6.23 -36.54
N VAL A 14 -19.81 -6.84 -35.45
CA VAL A 14 -18.41 -6.85 -35.01
C VAL A 14 -17.62 -7.78 -35.92
N ALA A 15 -16.72 -7.20 -36.71
CA ALA A 15 -15.77 -7.95 -37.53
C ALA A 15 -14.76 -8.64 -36.61
N ALA A 16 -14.70 -9.97 -36.71
CA ALA A 16 -13.69 -10.76 -36.00
C ALA A 16 -12.31 -10.45 -36.60
N PHE A 17 -11.43 -9.87 -35.77
CA PHE A 17 -10.04 -9.62 -36.14
C PHE A 17 -9.28 -10.95 -36.04
N ASN A 18 -8.97 -11.57 -37.17
CA ASN A 18 -8.12 -12.75 -37.25
C ASN A 18 -6.66 -12.31 -37.09
N LEU A 19 -6.06 -12.57 -35.92
CA LEU A 19 -4.62 -12.40 -35.69
C LEU A 19 -3.87 -13.62 -36.28
N PRO A 20 -2.81 -13.42 -37.08
CA PRO A 20 -1.98 -14.50 -37.53
C PRO A 20 -1.24 -15.16 -36.37
N SER A 21 -1.41 -16.46 -36.23
CA SER A 21 -0.68 -17.30 -35.28
C SER A 21 0.81 -17.31 -35.66
N THR A 22 1.61 -16.51 -34.96
CA THR A 22 3.07 -16.59 -35.06
C THR A 22 3.50 -17.82 -34.25
N LYS A 23 3.99 -18.84 -34.91
CA LYS A 23 4.65 -20.00 -34.30
C LYS A 23 5.89 -19.48 -33.56
N MET A 24 5.80 -19.38 -32.24
CA MET A 24 6.99 -19.19 -31.41
C MET A 24 7.81 -20.49 -31.45
N SER A 25 8.98 -20.38 -32.06
CA SER A 25 10.05 -21.39 -31.97
C SER A 25 10.39 -21.59 -30.50
N ALA A 26 10.41 -22.84 -30.06
CA ALA A 26 10.81 -23.22 -28.71
C ALA A 26 12.26 -22.78 -28.51
N VAL A 27 12.44 -21.79 -27.63
CA VAL A 27 13.74 -21.48 -27.06
C VAL A 27 13.96 -22.52 -25.95
N ASP A 28 14.95 -23.36 -26.13
CA ASP A 28 15.43 -24.30 -25.12
C ASP A 28 15.80 -23.53 -23.87
N THR A 29 14.91 -23.50 -22.89
CA THR A 29 15.23 -23.07 -21.54
C THR A 29 16.09 -24.14 -20.88
N ASN A 30 17.41 -24.00 -21.01
CA ASN A 30 18.33 -24.68 -20.10
C ASN A 30 17.96 -24.27 -18.68
N THR A 31 17.19 -25.11 -18.02
CA THR A 31 16.89 -24.98 -16.58
C THR A 31 18.17 -25.24 -15.80
N PHE A 32 18.96 -24.20 -15.59
CA PHE A 32 20.07 -24.23 -14.64
C PHE A 32 19.49 -24.47 -13.25
N SER A 33 19.57 -25.74 -12.82
CA SER A 33 19.15 -26.11 -11.49
C SER A 33 20.12 -25.50 -10.48
N ARG A 34 19.58 -24.81 -9.45
CA ARG A 34 20.36 -24.27 -8.33
C ARG A 34 21.23 -25.29 -7.61
N ARG A 35 21.02 -26.61 -7.87
CA ARG A 35 21.80 -27.72 -7.31
C ARG A 35 23.11 -27.97 -8.05
N ASP A 36 23.26 -27.51 -9.29
CA ASP A 36 24.45 -27.75 -10.10
C ASP A 36 25.59 -26.73 -9.83
N LEU A 37 25.27 -25.59 -9.20
CA LEU A 37 26.22 -24.58 -8.79
C LEU A 37 27.12 -25.00 -7.60
N LEU A 38 26.77 -26.07 -6.90
CA LEU A 38 27.53 -26.52 -5.72
C LEU A 38 28.56 -27.60 -6.02
N LYS A 39 28.67 -28.09 -7.27
CA LYS A 39 29.56 -29.20 -7.62
C LYS A 39 30.86 -28.81 -8.32
N THR A 40 31.05 -27.55 -8.68
CA THR A 40 32.22 -27.13 -9.48
C THR A 40 32.97 -25.97 -8.82
N SER A 41 33.29 -26.03 -7.54
CA SER A 41 34.37 -25.18 -7.05
C SER A 41 35.11 -25.87 -5.91
N GLY A 42 36.08 -26.65 -6.33
CA GLY A 42 37.22 -26.98 -5.50
C GLY A 42 38.09 -25.74 -5.32
N PHE A 43 37.67 -24.84 -4.45
CA PHE A 43 38.49 -23.71 -4.02
C PHE A 43 39.07 -24.07 -2.66
N THR A 44 40.35 -24.41 -2.64
CA THR A 44 41.19 -24.45 -1.44
C THR A 44 41.17 -23.05 -0.83
N ALA A 45 40.32 -22.86 0.17
CA ALA A 45 40.27 -21.61 0.92
C ALA A 45 41.49 -21.52 1.84
N LEU A 46 42.41 -20.66 1.46
CA LEU A 46 43.45 -20.16 2.35
C LEU A 46 42.75 -19.24 3.35
N VAL A 47 42.57 -19.73 4.58
CA VAL A 47 41.93 -18.97 5.67
C VAL A 47 42.93 -17.91 6.13
N VAL A 48 42.88 -16.75 5.50
CA VAL A 48 43.42 -15.54 6.10
C VAL A 48 42.30 -14.93 6.94
N GLY A 49 42.48 -15.00 8.26
CA GLY A 49 41.52 -14.46 9.23
C GLY A 49 41.47 -12.94 9.15
N VAL A 50 40.67 -12.43 8.24
CA VAL A 50 40.22 -11.05 8.27
C VAL A 50 38.86 -11.03 8.94
N ASN A 51 38.86 -10.68 10.23
CA ASN A 51 37.62 -10.29 10.93
C ASN A 51 37.08 -9.00 10.28
N THR A 52 36.47 -9.10 9.09
CA THR A 52 35.62 -8.07 8.58
C THR A 52 34.35 -8.09 9.42
N VAL A 53 34.32 -7.26 10.45
CA VAL A 53 33.08 -6.84 11.10
C VAL A 53 32.29 -6.12 10.01
N LEU A 54 31.44 -6.87 9.30
CA LEU A 54 30.41 -6.25 8.47
C LEU A 54 29.59 -5.39 9.41
N PRO A 55 29.46 -4.07 9.15
CA PRO A 55 28.52 -3.28 9.93
C PRO A 55 27.15 -3.88 9.66
N THR A 56 26.62 -4.61 10.64
CA THR A 56 25.19 -4.94 10.69
C THR A 56 24.49 -3.59 10.66
N ILE A 57 23.94 -3.23 9.50
CA ILE A 57 23.02 -2.11 9.41
C ILE A 57 21.86 -2.53 10.32
N ALA A 58 21.93 -2.11 11.58
CA ALA A 58 20.83 -2.24 12.51
C ALA A 58 19.68 -1.48 11.87
N SER A 59 18.81 -2.20 11.19
CA SER A 59 17.48 -1.69 10.88
C SER A 59 16.91 -1.24 12.21
N ALA A 60 16.81 0.06 12.43
CA ALA A 60 16.20 0.61 13.63
C ALA A 60 14.82 -0.06 13.72
N GLU A 61 14.70 -0.99 14.65
CA GLU A 61 13.45 -1.70 14.88
C GLU A 61 12.44 -0.65 15.33
N VAL A 62 11.44 -0.41 14.49
CA VAL A 62 10.37 0.54 14.83
C VAL A 62 9.57 -0.09 15.96
N GLU A 63 9.65 0.54 17.13
CA GLU A 63 8.88 0.13 18.30
C GLU A 63 7.39 0.31 17.99
N VAL A 64 6.62 -0.75 18.18
CA VAL A 64 5.17 -0.73 17.96
C VAL A 64 4.52 -0.29 19.27
N PRO A 65 3.87 0.87 19.32
CA PRO A 65 3.22 1.33 20.53
C PRO A 65 2.10 0.35 20.95
N PRO A 66 1.82 0.24 22.27
CA PRO A 66 0.74 -0.60 22.77
C PRO A 66 -0.61 -0.17 22.18
N GLN A 67 -1.55 -1.10 22.14
CA GLN A 67 -2.92 -0.76 21.74
C GLN A 67 -3.60 0.07 22.84
N VAL A 68 -4.33 1.09 22.42
CA VAL A 68 -5.04 2.00 23.32
C VAL A 68 -6.56 1.85 23.12
N THR A 69 -7.29 1.99 24.21
CA THR A 69 -8.76 1.99 24.21
C THR A 69 -9.34 3.41 24.37
N GLU A 70 -8.54 4.31 24.93
CA GLU A 70 -8.90 5.72 25.10
C GLU A 70 -8.05 6.58 24.16
N TYR A 71 -8.70 7.46 23.42
CA TYR A 71 -8.07 8.36 22.46
C TYR A 71 -8.93 9.59 22.23
N ALA A 72 -8.31 10.67 21.79
CA ALA A 72 -9.04 11.86 21.36
C ALA A 72 -9.67 11.58 19.99
N PHE A 73 -11.01 11.64 19.92
CA PHE A 73 -11.73 11.48 18.65
C PHE A 73 -11.53 12.75 17.81
N PRO A 74 -10.91 12.66 16.64
CA PRO A 74 -10.75 13.82 15.77
C PRO A 74 -12.10 14.37 15.33
N THR A 75 -12.22 15.68 15.28
CA THR A 75 -13.40 16.37 14.79
C THR A 75 -13.22 16.89 13.37
N ASP A 76 -11.98 16.98 12.92
CA ASP A 76 -11.60 17.53 11.63
C ASP A 76 -11.36 16.42 10.60
N TRP A 77 -12.44 15.94 10.01
CA TRP A 77 -12.46 14.97 8.93
C TRP A 77 -12.69 15.69 7.61
N GLY A 78 -11.64 15.98 6.87
CA GLY A 78 -11.78 16.61 5.58
C GLY A 78 -10.44 17.06 5.01
N LEU A 79 -10.41 17.39 3.73
CA LEU A 79 -9.22 17.84 3.03
C LEU A 79 -9.18 19.37 2.98
N GLU A 80 -8.00 19.93 3.23
CA GLU A 80 -7.72 21.37 3.05
C GLU A 80 -7.22 21.68 1.65
N PHE A 81 -7.04 20.65 0.81
CA PHE A 81 -6.51 20.74 -0.55
C PHE A 81 -5.05 21.23 -0.64
N LYS A 82 -4.32 21.04 0.45
CA LYS A 82 -2.87 21.24 0.53
C LYS A 82 -2.21 19.91 0.82
N TYR A 83 -1.51 19.35 -0.17
CA TYR A 83 -1.01 17.98 -0.12
C TYR A 83 -0.22 17.65 1.16
N GLU A 84 0.71 18.51 1.56
CA GLU A 84 1.59 18.23 2.69
C GLU A 84 0.84 18.21 4.02
N GLN A 85 -0.12 19.12 4.18
CA GLN A 85 -0.97 19.21 5.36
C GLN A 85 -1.96 18.04 5.41
N ASP A 86 -2.62 17.76 4.29
CA ASP A 86 -3.56 16.65 4.20
C ASP A 86 -2.88 15.28 4.37
N ALA A 87 -1.69 15.10 3.79
CA ALA A 87 -0.93 13.86 3.95
C ALA A 87 -0.47 13.65 5.40
N ALA A 88 -0.05 14.71 6.09
CA ALA A 88 0.30 14.65 7.51
C ALA A 88 -0.91 14.32 8.37
N LYS A 89 -2.06 14.97 8.13
CA LYS A 89 -3.30 14.75 8.86
C LYS A 89 -3.84 13.33 8.66
N VAL A 90 -3.94 12.87 7.42
CA VAL A 90 -4.38 11.49 7.12
C VAL A 90 -3.46 10.48 7.78
N ARG A 91 -2.13 10.69 7.76
CA ARG A 91 -1.18 9.83 8.45
C ARG A 91 -1.43 9.79 9.96
N GLU A 92 -1.67 10.92 10.62
CA GLU A 92 -1.97 10.99 12.06
C GLU A 92 -3.25 10.23 12.40
N HIS A 93 -4.31 10.42 11.64
CA HIS A 93 -5.54 9.68 11.80
C HIS A 93 -5.32 8.16 11.59
N MET A 94 -4.50 7.77 10.63
CA MET A 94 -4.13 6.37 10.42
C MET A 94 -3.30 5.79 11.57
N ILE A 95 -2.42 6.58 12.20
CA ILE A 95 -1.66 6.16 13.38
C ILE A 95 -2.62 5.83 14.53
N ILE A 96 -3.58 6.71 14.81
CA ILE A 96 -4.61 6.47 15.82
C ILE A 96 -5.40 5.21 15.47
N ALA A 97 -5.93 5.12 14.24
CA ALA A 97 -6.67 3.96 13.76
C ALA A 97 -5.93 2.62 13.93
N THR A 98 -4.63 2.64 13.66
CA THR A 98 -3.75 1.47 13.80
C THR A 98 -3.49 1.10 15.26
N GLY A 99 -3.49 2.08 16.14
CA GLY A 99 -3.28 1.91 17.60
C GLY A 99 -4.53 1.45 18.36
N LEU A 100 -5.73 1.52 17.78
CA LEU A 100 -6.96 1.15 18.46
C LEU A 100 -6.98 -0.32 18.87
N GLY A 101 -7.25 -0.56 20.15
CA GLY A 101 -7.43 -1.88 20.73
C GLY A 101 -8.87 -2.36 20.69
N LYS A 102 -9.07 -3.63 21.02
CA LYS A 102 -10.41 -4.23 21.13
C LYS A 102 -11.22 -3.52 22.22
N GLY A 103 -12.40 -3.02 21.87
CA GLY A 103 -13.28 -2.33 22.79
C GLY A 103 -13.04 -0.82 22.91
N ALA A 104 -12.21 -0.23 22.06
CA ALA A 104 -12.03 1.21 22.00
C ALA A 104 -13.35 1.94 21.75
N VAL A 105 -13.55 3.05 22.47
CA VAL A 105 -14.77 3.86 22.38
C VAL A 105 -14.92 4.40 20.97
N LYS A 106 -16.14 4.27 20.38
CA LYS A 106 -16.44 4.75 19.00
C LYS A 106 -15.52 4.21 17.89
N MET A 107 -14.90 3.06 18.11
CA MET A 107 -13.98 2.46 17.12
C MET A 107 -14.62 2.27 15.73
N GLU A 108 -15.91 1.92 15.70
CA GLU A 108 -16.65 1.73 14.45
C GLU A 108 -16.83 3.05 13.69
N ASP A 109 -17.23 4.11 14.40
CA ASP A 109 -17.43 5.43 13.79
C ASP A 109 -16.09 6.01 13.31
N TYR A 110 -15.02 5.79 14.09
CA TYR A 110 -13.67 6.15 13.70
C TYR A 110 -13.28 5.46 12.39
N GLY A 111 -13.45 4.15 12.31
CA GLY A 111 -13.12 3.37 11.13
C GLY A 111 -13.90 3.78 9.88
N LYS A 112 -15.19 4.13 10.04
CA LYS A 112 -16.02 4.64 8.93
C LYS A 112 -15.51 5.99 8.42
N ASN A 113 -15.25 6.94 9.33
CA ASN A 113 -14.72 8.26 8.99
C ASN A 113 -13.34 8.15 8.36
N MET A 114 -12.45 7.33 8.94
CA MET A 114 -11.13 7.08 8.40
C MET A 114 -11.17 6.51 6.98
N LYS A 115 -12.05 5.54 6.74
CA LYS A 115 -12.22 4.97 5.39
C LYS A 115 -12.67 6.02 4.38
N LYS A 116 -13.60 6.88 4.75
CA LYS A 116 -14.07 7.97 3.90
C LYS A 116 -12.94 8.95 3.59
N GLU A 117 -12.22 9.42 4.61
CA GLU A 117 -11.10 10.34 4.45
C GLU A 117 -10.00 9.75 3.55
N MET A 118 -9.65 8.48 3.73
CA MET A 118 -8.69 7.77 2.87
C MET A 118 -9.13 7.74 1.40
N ILE A 119 -10.41 7.47 1.14
CA ILE A 119 -10.97 7.45 -0.22
C ILE A 119 -10.94 8.84 -0.84
N ASP A 120 -11.36 9.86 -0.09
CA ASP A 120 -11.38 11.25 -0.54
C ASP A 120 -9.96 11.73 -0.86
N PHE A 121 -8.99 11.44 0.00
CA PHE A 121 -7.57 11.76 -0.20
C PHE A 121 -7.03 11.15 -1.49
N VAL A 122 -7.19 9.84 -1.66
CA VAL A 122 -6.69 9.15 -2.86
C VAL A 122 -7.40 9.64 -4.12
N SER A 123 -8.72 9.80 -4.08
CA SER A 123 -9.53 10.23 -5.22
C SER A 123 -9.14 11.63 -5.71
N TYR A 124 -8.79 12.51 -4.79
CA TYR A 124 -8.37 13.88 -5.11
C TYR A 124 -6.93 13.92 -5.62
N TYR A 125 -5.96 13.41 -4.83
CA TYR A 125 -4.53 13.61 -5.11
C TYR A 125 -3.98 12.73 -6.23
N ARG A 126 -4.59 11.59 -6.51
CA ARG A 126 -4.19 10.73 -7.63
C ARG A 126 -4.27 11.42 -9.00
N ARG A 127 -5.08 12.47 -9.12
CA ARG A 127 -5.27 13.21 -10.37
C ARG A 127 -4.10 14.13 -10.70
N PHE A 128 -3.25 14.44 -9.72
CA PHE A 128 -2.13 15.35 -9.89
C PHE A 128 -0.82 14.57 -10.09
N PRO A 129 -0.26 14.52 -11.32
CA PRO A 129 0.96 13.75 -11.61
C PRO A 129 2.15 14.16 -10.75
N LYS A 130 2.26 15.45 -10.41
CA LYS A 130 3.30 15.99 -9.52
C LYS A 130 3.23 15.44 -8.10
N VAL A 131 2.03 15.12 -7.62
CA VAL A 131 1.81 14.53 -6.29
C VAL A 131 1.91 13.02 -6.36
N ALA A 132 1.26 12.40 -7.36
CA ALA A 132 1.26 10.95 -7.54
C ALA A 132 2.68 10.35 -7.74
N GLY A 133 3.62 11.13 -8.26
CA GLY A 133 5.03 10.76 -8.39
C GLY A 133 5.87 10.92 -7.12
N LYS A 134 5.33 11.53 -6.05
CA LYS A 134 6.07 11.68 -4.79
C LYS A 134 6.19 10.35 -4.04
N PRO A 135 7.36 10.01 -3.48
CA PRO A 135 7.52 8.82 -2.63
C PRO A 135 6.58 8.83 -1.42
N SER A 136 6.35 10.02 -0.81
CA SER A 136 5.40 10.17 0.31
C SER A 136 3.99 9.73 -0.07
N PHE A 137 3.51 10.09 -1.29
CA PHE A 137 2.20 9.67 -1.77
C PHE A 137 2.15 8.16 -2.03
N SER A 138 3.17 7.59 -2.67
CA SER A 138 3.24 6.15 -2.96
C SER A 138 3.19 5.31 -1.69
N THR A 139 3.98 5.67 -0.66
CA THR A 139 4.00 4.97 0.62
C THR A 139 2.67 5.14 1.36
N LEU A 140 2.11 6.37 1.39
CA LEU A 140 0.81 6.62 2.02
C LEU A 140 -0.33 5.85 1.32
N TYR A 141 -0.32 5.81 -0.01
CA TYR A 141 -1.27 5.01 -0.79
C TYR A 141 -1.21 3.52 -0.45
N THR A 142 0.00 2.98 -0.26
CA THR A 142 0.19 1.58 0.15
C THR A 142 -0.38 1.33 1.54
N SER A 143 -0.07 2.20 2.51
CA SER A 143 -0.59 2.12 3.88
C SER A 143 -2.12 2.22 3.91
N ILE A 144 -2.70 3.12 3.12
CA ILE A 144 -4.15 3.26 2.95
C ILE A 144 -4.78 1.96 2.47
N ASN A 145 -4.19 1.32 1.45
CA ASN A 145 -4.71 0.06 0.92
C ASN A 145 -4.66 -1.06 1.95
N VAL A 146 -3.61 -1.12 2.77
CA VAL A 146 -3.48 -2.12 3.86
C VAL A 146 -4.56 -1.92 4.91
N LEU A 147 -4.80 -0.67 5.34
CA LEU A 147 -5.78 -0.35 6.36
C LEU A 147 -7.22 -0.51 5.84
N ALA A 148 -7.51 -0.01 4.63
CA ALA A 148 -8.81 -0.17 3.99
C ALA A 148 -9.14 -1.64 3.72
N GLY A 149 -8.16 -2.44 3.31
CA GLY A 149 -8.28 -3.88 3.13
C GLY A 149 -8.59 -4.61 4.44
N HIS A 150 -7.99 -4.17 5.55
CA HIS A 150 -8.33 -4.71 6.87
C HIS A 150 -9.79 -4.43 7.23
N TYR A 151 -10.26 -3.18 7.09
CA TYR A 151 -11.64 -2.83 7.36
C TYR A 151 -12.65 -3.57 6.46
N THR A 152 -12.29 -3.82 5.22
CA THR A 152 -13.16 -4.55 4.29
C THR A 152 -13.26 -6.03 4.66
N SER A 153 -12.16 -6.64 5.13
CA SER A 153 -12.09 -8.08 5.41
C SER A 153 -12.59 -8.45 6.81
N TYR A 154 -12.31 -7.60 7.81
CA TYR A 154 -12.59 -7.91 9.22
C TYR A 154 -13.62 -6.98 9.86
N GLY A 155 -13.96 -5.87 9.20
CA GLY A 155 -14.82 -4.85 9.75
C GLY A 155 -14.09 -3.86 10.67
N TYR A 156 -14.84 -2.84 11.12
CA TYR A 156 -14.27 -1.73 11.89
C TYR A 156 -14.04 -2.04 13.38
N LYS A 157 -14.69 -3.09 13.90
CA LYS A 157 -14.63 -3.46 15.33
C LYS A 157 -13.43 -4.33 15.68
N TYR A 158 -12.68 -4.78 14.68
CA TYR A 158 -11.54 -5.66 14.90
C TYR A 158 -10.23 -4.87 14.86
N PRO A 159 -9.40 -4.97 15.91
CA PRO A 159 -8.10 -4.31 15.92
C PRO A 159 -7.14 -4.95 14.90
N LEU A 160 -6.16 -4.17 14.46
CA LEU A 160 -5.14 -4.69 13.56
C LEU A 160 -4.22 -5.70 14.25
N PRO A 161 -3.89 -6.82 13.59
CA PRO A 161 -2.88 -7.76 14.07
C PRO A 161 -1.51 -7.08 14.19
N GLU A 162 -0.72 -7.50 15.19
CA GLU A 162 0.59 -6.89 15.50
C GLU A 162 1.54 -6.83 14.30
N LYS A 163 1.60 -7.90 13.51
CA LYS A 163 2.44 -7.94 12.31
C LYS A 163 2.09 -6.85 11.30
N ARG A 164 0.79 -6.55 11.11
CA ARG A 164 0.35 -5.47 10.22
C ARG A 164 0.62 -4.11 10.84
N ARG A 165 0.44 -3.98 12.16
CA ARG A 165 0.75 -2.75 12.89
C ARG A 165 2.22 -2.39 12.75
N LYS A 166 3.14 -3.33 13.02
CA LYS A 166 4.59 -3.12 12.88
C LYS A 166 4.94 -2.58 11.50
N ARG A 167 4.40 -3.19 10.44
CA ARG A 167 4.62 -2.73 9.07
C ARG A 167 4.08 -1.31 8.83
N LEU A 168 2.87 -1.02 9.27
CA LEU A 168 2.27 0.30 9.08
C LEU A 168 3.05 1.39 9.81
N TYR A 169 3.50 1.16 11.05
CA TYR A 169 4.33 2.13 11.77
C TYR A 169 5.67 2.40 11.05
N GLN A 170 6.27 1.40 10.42
CA GLN A 170 7.44 1.61 9.56
C GLN A 170 7.10 2.52 8.37
N GLU A 171 6.01 2.24 7.67
CA GLU A 171 5.54 3.05 6.54
C GLU A 171 5.22 4.49 6.99
N TYR A 172 4.59 4.69 8.14
CA TYR A 172 4.31 6.04 8.68
C TYR A 172 5.59 6.83 9.00
N SER A 173 6.61 6.17 9.51
CA SER A 173 7.92 6.79 9.72
C SER A 173 8.57 7.23 8.40
N GLU A 174 8.45 6.42 7.35
CA GLU A 174 8.97 6.77 6.02
C GLU A 174 8.19 7.91 5.38
N ILE A 175 6.86 7.95 5.55
CA ILE A 175 6.01 9.06 5.09
C ILE A 175 6.45 10.36 5.77
N ASP A 176 6.64 10.35 7.08
CA ASP A 176 7.08 11.53 7.84
C ASP A 176 8.43 12.05 7.34
N LYS A 177 9.40 11.16 7.15
CA LYS A 177 10.72 11.51 6.59
C LYS A 177 10.62 12.08 5.17
N SER A 178 9.72 11.53 4.35
CA SER A 178 9.50 11.97 2.98
C SER A 178 8.82 13.33 2.91
N LEU A 179 7.82 13.57 3.75
CA LEU A 179 7.14 14.87 3.87
C LEU A 179 8.11 15.96 4.34
N LYS A 180 8.93 15.69 5.37
CA LYS A 180 9.95 16.65 5.85
C LYS A 180 10.99 17.00 4.78
N ARG A 181 11.26 16.10 3.83
CA ARG A 181 12.16 16.33 2.69
C ARG A 181 11.45 16.91 1.47
N ASN A 182 10.17 17.17 1.56
CA ASN A 182 9.31 17.63 0.45
C ASN A 182 9.37 16.72 -0.80
N ARG A 183 9.40 15.42 -0.56
CA ARG A 183 9.47 14.37 -1.59
C ARG A 183 8.22 13.52 -1.61
#